data_abfb4e814bb026b76cdd168fc540b303
#
_entry.id   abfb4e814bb026b76cdd168fc540b303
#
_cell.length_a   1.000
_cell.length_b   1.000
_cell.length_c   1.000
_cell.angle_alpha   90.00
_cell.angle_beta   90.00
_cell.angle_gamma   90.00
#
_symmetry.space_group_name_H-M   'P 1'
#
loop_
_entity.id
_entity.type
_entity.pdbx_description
1 polymer ?
#
loop_
_entity_poly.entity_id
_entity_poly.type
_entity_poly.pdbx_seq_one_letter_code
_entity_poly.pdbx_strand_id
1 'polypeptide(L)'
;MLRAVGFNDEDFNKPIIGVANGYSTITPCNIGLNKLALRAEESIKRSGAMPQMFGTITVSDGISMGTEGMKYSLVSREVIADSIETACNAQSMDGVLAIGGCDKNMPGAMIAIARMNIPSIFIYGGTIKPGKLHGEDLTVVSAFEAVGQLTSGKINAVSYTHLRAHET
;
A
#
# COMPACT_ATOMS: atom_id res chain seq x y z
N MET A 1 24.06 -3.98 -17.47
CA MET A 1 22.78 -4.40 -16.90
C MET A 1 21.81 -3.22 -16.76
N LEU A 2 22.17 -2.08 -16.18
CA LEU A 2 21.25 -0.94 -16.01
C LEU A 2 20.68 -0.39 -17.33
N ARG A 3 21.40 -0.45 -18.44
CA ARG A 3 20.87 -0.10 -19.76
C ARG A 3 19.64 -0.92 -20.17
N ALA A 4 19.55 -2.17 -19.74
CA ALA A 4 18.40 -3.02 -20.03
C ALA A 4 17.11 -2.58 -19.30
N VAL A 5 17.24 -1.78 -18.25
CA VAL A 5 16.11 -1.17 -17.51
C VAL A 5 15.98 0.33 -17.78
N GLY A 6 16.53 0.80 -18.92
CA GLY A 6 16.27 2.12 -19.47
C GLY A 6 17.30 3.21 -19.14
N PHE A 7 18.45 2.88 -18.53
CA PHE A 7 19.52 3.84 -18.32
C PHE A 7 20.26 4.14 -19.61
N ASN A 8 20.51 5.41 -19.88
CA ASN A 8 21.43 5.89 -20.90
C ASN A 8 22.69 6.47 -20.24
N ASP A 9 23.65 6.98 -21.05
CA ASP A 9 24.96 7.41 -20.53
C ASP A 9 24.88 8.56 -19.52
N GLU A 10 23.93 9.46 -19.68
CA GLU A 10 23.76 10.62 -18.81
C GLU A 10 23.16 10.21 -17.45
N ASP A 11 22.44 9.10 -17.39
CA ASP A 11 21.71 8.67 -16.21
C ASP A 11 22.62 8.08 -15.12
N PHE A 12 23.82 7.62 -15.51
CA PHE A 12 24.79 7.08 -14.55
C PHE A 12 25.38 8.12 -13.58
N ASN A 13 25.18 9.41 -13.86
CA ASN A 13 25.59 10.51 -12.98
C ASN A 13 24.44 11.09 -12.16
N LYS A 14 23.24 10.55 -12.29
CA LYS A 14 22.05 11.01 -11.58
C LYS A 14 21.82 10.19 -10.32
N PRO A 15 21.27 10.78 -9.25
CA PRO A 15 20.85 10.01 -8.08
C PRO A 15 19.75 9.01 -8.46
N ILE A 16 19.83 7.82 -7.88
CA ILE A 16 18.85 6.75 -8.07
C ILE A 16 17.86 6.79 -6.91
N ILE A 17 16.58 6.99 -7.22
CA ILE A 17 15.52 7.04 -6.22
C ILE A 17 14.63 5.80 -6.34
N GLY A 18 14.63 4.99 -5.28
CA GLY A 18 13.73 3.86 -5.19
C GLY A 18 12.28 4.29 -5.06
N VAL A 19 11.38 3.68 -5.82
CA VAL A 19 9.94 3.85 -5.67
C VAL A 19 9.37 2.56 -5.13
N ALA A 20 9.24 2.46 -3.81
CA ALA A 20 8.68 1.30 -3.13
C ALA A 20 7.15 1.33 -3.25
N ASN A 21 6.61 0.48 -4.12
CA ASN A 21 5.20 0.49 -4.49
C ASN A 21 4.44 -0.63 -3.76
N GLY A 22 3.56 -0.24 -2.83
CA GLY A 22 2.66 -1.16 -2.12
C GLY A 22 1.41 -1.56 -2.91
N TYR A 23 1.38 -1.39 -4.23
CA TYR A 23 0.25 -1.77 -5.07
C TYR A 23 -0.11 -3.25 -4.94
N SER A 24 -1.41 -3.51 -4.88
CA SER A 24 -1.96 -4.86 -4.88
C SER A 24 -3.42 -4.84 -5.34
N THR A 25 -3.84 -5.88 -6.03
CA THR A 25 -5.25 -6.12 -6.35
C THR A 25 -5.99 -6.88 -5.24
N ILE A 26 -5.26 -7.46 -4.27
CA ILE A 26 -5.84 -8.17 -3.12
C ILE A 26 -6.35 -7.16 -2.08
N THR A 27 -5.65 -6.02 -1.93
CA THR A 27 -5.90 -5.06 -0.87
C THR A 27 -6.62 -3.83 -1.44
N PRO A 28 -7.89 -3.59 -1.09
CA PRO A 28 -8.68 -2.49 -1.67
C PRO A 28 -8.04 -1.12 -1.51
N CYS A 29 -7.43 -0.82 -0.36
CA CYS A 29 -6.73 0.45 -0.12
C CYS A 29 -5.55 0.68 -1.09
N ASN A 30 -5.03 -0.38 -1.69
CA ASN A 30 -3.79 -0.33 -2.47
C ASN A 30 -4.01 -0.42 -3.99
N ILE A 31 -5.24 -0.68 -4.43
CA ILE A 31 -5.54 -0.89 -5.86
C ILE A 31 -5.22 0.33 -6.74
N GLY A 32 -5.27 1.53 -6.18
CA GLY A 32 -4.96 2.78 -6.87
C GLY A 32 -3.48 3.18 -6.87
N LEU A 33 -2.63 2.54 -6.06
CA LEU A 33 -1.26 3.00 -5.79
C LEU A 33 -0.36 2.96 -7.00
N ASN A 34 -0.60 2.06 -7.95
CA ASN A 34 0.20 2.00 -9.16
C ASN A 34 0.15 3.30 -9.98
N LYS A 35 -0.99 3.98 -10.00
CA LYS A 35 -1.13 5.29 -10.68
C LYS A 35 -0.28 6.36 -10.00
N LEU A 36 -0.21 6.34 -8.66
CA LEU A 36 0.64 7.25 -7.90
C LEU A 36 2.12 6.96 -8.13
N ALA A 37 2.49 5.68 -8.17
CA ALA A 37 3.86 5.25 -8.43
C ALA A 37 4.35 5.69 -9.81
N LEU A 38 3.56 5.52 -10.86
CA LEU A 38 3.88 6.01 -12.20
C LEU A 38 4.05 7.53 -12.24
N ARG A 39 3.18 8.27 -11.53
CA ARG A 39 3.31 9.73 -11.39
C ARG A 39 4.58 10.14 -10.64
N ALA A 40 4.94 9.37 -9.61
CA ALA A 40 6.18 9.59 -8.87
C ALA A 40 7.40 9.41 -9.77
N GLU A 41 7.45 8.34 -10.56
CA GLU A 41 8.53 8.12 -11.54
C GLU A 41 8.67 9.28 -12.52
N GLU A 42 7.57 9.74 -13.11
CA GLU A 42 7.57 10.90 -14.01
C GLU A 42 8.13 12.16 -13.33
N SER A 43 7.74 12.38 -12.07
CA SER A 43 8.17 13.56 -11.32
C SER A 43 9.64 13.49 -10.94
N ILE A 44 10.13 12.32 -10.51
CA ILE A 44 11.54 12.08 -10.20
C ILE A 44 12.41 12.31 -11.45
N LYS A 45 12.00 11.78 -12.61
CA LYS A 45 12.71 12.02 -13.87
C LYS A 45 12.78 13.51 -14.24
N ARG A 46 11.67 14.23 -14.08
CA ARG A 46 11.64 15.68 -14.35
C ARG A 46 12.52 16.48 -13.39
N SER A 47 12.74 15.97 -12.19
CA SER A 47 13.63 16.57 -11.19
C SER A 47 15.11 16.22 -11.39
N GLY A 48 15.46 15.49 -12.46
CA GLY A 48 16.84 15.15 -12.79
C GLY A 48 17.41 13.95 -12.06
N ALA A 49 16.57 13.08 -11.51
CA ALA A 49 16.95 11.82 -10.86
C ALA A 49 16.42 10.60 -11.64
N MET A 50 16.96 9.43 -11.34
CA MET A 50 16.54 8.15 -11.95
C MET A 50 15.65 7.38 -10.98
N PRO A 51 14.34 7.22 -11.28
CA PRO A 51 13.47 6.38 -10.49
C PRO A 51 13.69 4.91 -10.82
N GLN A 52 13.67 4.07 -9.79
CA GLN A 52 13.63 2.62 -9.92
C GLN A 52 12.48 2.08 -9.08
N MET A 53 11.42 1.63 -9.77
CA MET A 53 10.24 1.09 -9.09
C MET A 53 10.43 -0.38 -8.77
N PHE A 54 10.02 -0.75 -7.55
CA PHE A 54 9.92 -2.13 -7.10
C PHE A 54 8.68 -2.33 -6.23
N GLY A 55 8.19 -3.57 -6.16
CA GLY A 55 7.03 -3.94 -5.35
C GLY A 55 7.41 -4.35 -3.95
N THR A 56 6.53 -4.08 -2.99
CA THR A 56 6.55 -4.69 -1.66
C THR A 56 5.20 -5.34 -1.37
N ILE A 57 5.18 -6.29 -0.44
CA ILE A 57 3.94 -6.99 -0.09
C ILE A 57 2.96 -6.08 0.62
N THR A 58 1.69 -6.49 0.60
CA THR A 58 0.63 -5.87 1.39
C THR A 58 -0.31 -6.93 1.95
N VAL A 59 -0.86 -6.66 3.13
CA VAL A 59 -1.87 -7.49 3.79
C VAL A 59 -3.04 -6.59 4.18
N SER A 60 -4.26 -7.05 3.91
CA SER A 60 -5.48 -6.39 4.36
C SER A 60 -5.99 -7.03 5.64
N ASP A 61 -5.94 -6.30 6.75
CA ASP A 61 -6.47 -6.74 8.03
C ASP A 61 -7.98 -6.99 7.95
N GLY A 62 -8.69 -6.13 7.25
CA GLY A 62 -10.14 -6.25 7.07
C GLY A 62 -10.56 -7.56 6.39
N ILE A 63 -9.79 -8.00 5.38
CA ILE A 63 -10.05 -9.27 4.70
C ILE A 63 -9.64 -10.46 5.57
N SER A 64 -8.58 -10.31 6.34
CA SER A 64 -8.03 -11.39 7.18
C SER A 64 -8.77 -11.54 8.52
N MET A 65 -9.59 -10.56 8.91
CA MET A 65 -10.27 -10.54 10.20
C MET A 65 -11.15 -11.77 10.41
N GLY A 66 -11.05 -12.38 11.61
CA GLY A 66 -11.79 -13.59 11.96
C GLY A 66 -11.27 -14.87 11.31
N THR A 67 -10.15 -14.82 10.59
CA THR A 67 -9.49 -16.00 9.98
C THR A 67 -8.08 -16.20 10.55
N GLU A 68 -7.47 -17.36 10.25
CA GLU A 68 -6.07 -17.66 10.57
C GLU A 68 -5.11 -16.64 9.86
N GLY A 69 -5.54 -16.04 8.75
CA GLY A 69 -4.77 -15.03 8.05
C GLY A 69 -4.42 -13.80 8.88
N MET A 70 -5.22 -13.49 9.91
CA MET A 70 -4.97 -12.36 10.81
C MET A 70 -3.63 -12.45 11.57
N LYS A 71 -3.11 -13.66 11.76
CA LYS A 71 -1.79 -13.89 12.37
C LYS A 71 -0.65 -13.27 11.59
N TYR A 72 -0.83 -13.08 10.27
CA TYR A 72 0.16 -12.48 9.38
C TYR A 72 0.11 -10.95 9.33
N SER A 73 -0.92 -10.34 9.90
CA SER A 73 -1.10 -8.88 9.87
C SER A 73 0.10 -8.14 10.48
N LEU A 74 0.41 -8.39 11.76
CA LEU A 74 1.52 -7.70 12.42
C LEU A 74 2.90 -8.08 11.84
N VAL A 75 3.08 -9.35 11.49
CA VAL A 75 4.32 -9.85 10.88
C VAL A 75 4.61 -9.17 9.54
N SER A 76 3.58 -8.83 8.78
CA SER A 76 3.75 -8.17 7.49
C SER A 76 4.49 -6.84 7.57
N ARG A 77 4.46 -6.13 8.68
CA ARG A 77 5.22 -4.88 8.87
C ARG A 77 6.72 -5.10 8.73
N GLU A 78 7.23 -6.16 9.37
CA GLU A 78 8.66 -6.51 9.29
C GLU A 78 9.03 -6.95 7.88
N VAL A 79 8.21 -7.80 7.26
CA VAL A 79 8.47 -8.26 5.88
C VAL A 79 8.44 -7.09 4.89
N ILE A 80 7.52 -6.14 5.04
CA ILE A 80 7.46 -4.92 4.23
C ILE A 80 8.75 -4.10 4.44
N ALA A 81 9.13 -3.88 5.69
CA ALA A 81 10.33 -3.13 6.04
C ALA A 81 11.58 -3.79 5.45
N ASP A 82 11.75 -5.08 5.66
CA ASP A 82 12.89 -5.86 5.19
C ASP A 82 12.96 -5.87 3.65
N SER A 83 11.81 -5.97 2.97
CA SER A 83 11.78 -5.95 1.50
C SER A 83 12.22 -4.60 0.92
N ILE A 84 11.79 -3.50 1.52
CA ILE A 84 12.17 -2.14 1.09
C ILE A 84 13.65 -1.90 1.38
N GLU A 85 14.07 -2.19 2.60
CA GLU A 85 15.47 -2.04 3.03
C GLU A 85 16.42 -2.87 2.16
N THR A 86 16.06 -4.13 1.92
CA THR A 86 16.87 -5.03 1.08
C THR A 86 16.99 -4.52 -0.35
N ALA A 87 15.88 -4.10 -0.97
CA ALA A 87 15.90 -3.59 -2.33
C ALA A 87 16.74 -2.31 -2.45
N CYS A 88 16.55 -1.35 -1.55
CA CYS A 88 17.26 -0.08 -1.59
C CYS A 88 18.76 -0.24 -1.34
N ASN A 89 19.14 -0.99 -0.31
CA ASN A 89 20.55 -1.17 0.05
C ASN A 89 21.30 -2.04 -0.96
N ALA A 90 20.69 -3.13 -1.44
CA ALA A 90 21.32 -4.01 -2.44
C ALA A 90 21.56 -3.31 -3.77
N GLN A 91 20.74 -2.34 -4.12
CA GLN A 91 20.85 -1.58 -5.37
C GLN A 91 21.51 -0.19 -5.17
N SER A 92 22.00 0.10 -3.97
CA SER A 92 22.69 1.36 -3.63
C SER A 92 21.87 2.60 -4.03
N MET A 93 20.60 2.62 -3.65
CA MET A 93 19.73 3.76 -3.94
C MET A 93 20.07 4.96 -3.06
N ASP A 94 20.07 6.17 -3.64
CA ASP A 94 20.42 7.41 -2.95
C ASP A 94 19.26 7.97 -2.12
N GLY A 95 18.04 7.54 -2.40
CA GLY A 95 16.84 7.91 -1.68
C GLY A 95 15.68 6.98 -1.97
N VAL A 96 14.60 7.10 -1.21
CA VAL A 96 13.39 6.28 -1.41
C VAL A 96 12.11 7.09 -1.29
N LEU A 97 11.17 6.82 -2.19
CA LEU A 97 9.80 7.24 -2.10
C LEU A 97 8.94 5.99 -1.91
N ALA A 98 8.36 5.83 -0.71
CA ALA A 98 7.51 4.70 -0.37
C ALA A 98 6.03 5.09 -0.48
N ILE A 99 5.23 4.24 -1.11
CA ILE A 99 3.79 4.46 -1.32
C ILE A 99 3.02 3.30 -0.70
N GLY A 100 2.14 3.62 0.23
CA GLY A 100 1.31 2.63 0.90
C GLY A 100 -0.09 3.17 1.19
N GLY A 101 -1.07 2.28 1.33
CA GLY A 101 -2.46 2.66 1.59
C GLY A 101 -3.09 1.90 2.74
N CYS A 102 -2.67 0.66 2.97
CA CYS A 102 -3.25 -0.19 3.99
C CYS A 102 -2.51 -0.10 5.32
N ASP A 103 -3.18 -0.52 6.37
CA ASP A 103 -2.83 -0.48 7.79
C ASP A 103 -1.36 -0.80 8.10
N LYS A 104 -0.84 -1.87 7.50
CA LYS A 104 0.52 -2.36 7.79
C LYS A 104 1.58 -1.86 6.82
N ASN A 105 1.18 -1.33 5.65
CA ASN A 105 2.11 -0.69 4.73
C ASN A 105 2.77 0.56 5.34
N MET A 106 1.96 1.37 6.03
CA MET A 106 2.46 2.62 6.62
C MET A 106 3.55 2.37 7.65
N PRO A 107 3.30 1.62 8.74
CA PRO A 107 4.36 1.35 9.72
C PRO A 107 5.51 0.53 9.14
N GLY A 108 5.26 -0.41 8.23
CA GLY A 108 6.33 -1.17 7.57
C GLY A 108 7.28 -0.26 6.76
N ALA A 109 6.73 0.64 5.96
CA ALA A 109 7.53 1.60 5.20
C ALA A 109 8.28 2.58 6.12
N MET A 110 7.65 3.05 7.20
CA MET A 110 8.30 3.93 8.17
C MET A 110 9.45 3.25 8.91
N ILE A 111 9.31 1.96 9.24
CA ILE A 111 10.40 1.16 9.83
C ILE A 111 11.58 1.09 8.85
N ALA A 112 11.33 0.79 7.58
CA ALA A 112 12.38 0.74 6.55
C ALA A 112 13.10 2.09 6.41
N ILE A 113 12.34 3.18 6.29
CA ILE A 113 12.86 4.54 6.19
C ILE A 113 13.76 4.89 7.38
N ALA A 114 13.31 4.56 8.59
CA ALA A 114 14.08 4.82 9.81
C ALA A 114 15.38 3.99 9.88
N ARG A 115 15.34 2.73 9.43
CA ARG A 115 16.51 1.84 9.42
C ARG A 115 17.55 2.27 8.39
N MET A 116 17.12 2.62 7.18
CA MET A 116 18.01 3.00 6.09
C MET A 116 18.68 4.35 6.32
N ASN A 117 18.02 5.29 6.98
CA ASN A 117 18.50 6.63 7.27
C ASN A 117 19.06 7.37 6.03
N ILE A 118 18.39 7.19 4.89
CA ILE A 118 18.64 7.93 3.64
C ILE A 118 17.51 8.91 3.37
N PRO A 119 17.67 9.92 2.47
CA PRO A 119 16.58 10.81 2.08
C PRO A 119 15.33 10.04 1.67
N SER A 120 14.21 10.29 2.33
CA SER A 120 13.02 9.47 2.15
C SER A 120 11.73 10.26 2.25
N ILE A 121 10.74 9.86 1.46
CA ILE A 121 9.37 10.40 1.51
C ILE A 121 8.40 9.22 1.58
N PHE A 122 7.42 9.31 2.47
CA PHE A 122 6.27 8.39 2.49
C PHE A 122 5.03 9.10 1.93
N ILE A 123 4.36 8.45 0.98
CA ILE A 123 3.08 8.91 0.42
C ILE A 123 1.97 7.95 0.87
N TYR A 124 1.00 8.51 1.58
CA TYR A 124 -0.23 7.80 1.90
C TYR A 124 -1.20 7.86 0.71
N GLY A 125 -1.53 6.71 0.17
CA GLY A 125 -2.36 6.58 -1.02
C GLY A 125 -3.86 6.70 -0.81
N GLY A 126 -4.30 6.94 0.42
CA GLY A 126 -5.72 7.06 0.78
C GLY A 126 -6.34 5.75 1.27
N THR A 127 -7.64 5.78 1.48
CA THR A 127 -8.44 4.62 1.92
C THR A 127 -9.25 4.04 0.77
N ILE A 128 -10.00 2.98 1.02
CA ILE A 128 -10.98 2.44 0.08
C ILE A 128 -12.11 3.46 -0.13
N LYS A 129 -12.68 3.45 -1.32
CA LYS A 129 -13.88 4.24 -1.61
C LYS A 129 -15.07 3.66 -0.86
N PRO A 130 -16.01 4.50 -0.39
CA PRO A 130 -17.24 4.00 0.19
C PRO A 130 -18.06 3.22 -0.84
N GLY A 131 -18.67 2.12 -0.39
CA GLY A 131 -19.73 1.45 -1.14
C GLY A 131 -21.02 2.25 -1.08
N LYS A 132 -22.05 1.85 -1.85
CA LYS A 132 -23.37 2.50 -1.80
C LYS A 132 -24.48 1.48 -1.64
N LEU A 133 -25.36 1.71 -0.68
CA LEU A 133 -26.58 0.92 -0.51
C LEU A 133 -27.76 1.89 -0.28
N HIS A 134 -28.83 1.73 -1.08
CA HIS A 134 -30.04 2.59 -1.04
C HIS A 134 -29.73 4.10 -1.10
N GLY A 135 -28.63 4.49 -1.77
CA GLY A 135 -28.22 5.88 -1.93
C GLY A 135 -27.34 6.43 -0.78
N GLU A 136 -27.12 5.66 0.27
CA GLU A 136 -26.22 6.01 1.38
C GLU A 136 -24.81 5.46 1.15
N ASP A 137 -23.81 6.22 1.57
CA ASP A 137 -22.41 5.80 1.52
C ASP A 137 -22.11 4.86 2.69
N LEU A 138 -21.58 3.68 2.36
CA LEU A 138 -21.15 2.67 3.34
C LEU A 138 -19.64 2.63 3.44
N THR A 139 -19.12 2.68 4.65
CA THR A 139 -17.70 2.57 4.96
C THR A 139 -17.41 1.26 5.69
N VAL A 140 -16.14 0.99 5.93
CA VAL A 140 -15.74 -0.15 6.77
C VAL A 140 -16.35 -0.10 8.18
N VAL A 141 -16.62 1.11 8.69
CA VAL A 141 -17.31 1.30 9.98
C VAL A 141 -18.75 0.78 9.90
N SER A 142 -19.46 1.08 8.81
CA SER A 142 -20.83 0.59 8.59
C SER A 142 -20.91 -0.94 8.62
N ALA A 143 -19.86 -1.64 8.12
CA ALA A 143 -19.78 -3.09 8.20
C ALA A 143 -19.66 -3.61 9.63
N PHE A 144 -18.80 -2.99 10.45
CA PHE A 144 -18.69 -3.37 11.87
C PHE A 144 -19.97 -3.08 12.65
N GLU A 145 -20.62 -1.95 12.39
CA GLU A 145 -21.92 -1.63 12.97
C GLU A 145 -22.98 -2.65 12.58
N ALA A 146 -22.99 -3.11 11.31
CA ALA A 146 -23.90 -4.15 10.84
C ALA A 146 -23.70 -5.49 11.57
N VAL A 147 -22.46 -5.88 11.91
CA VAL A 147 -22.18 -7.05 12.75
C VAL A 147 -22.85 -6.91 14.12
N GLY A 148 -22.69 -5.74 14.77
CA GLY A 148 -23.32 -5.43 16.06
C GLY A 148 -24.84 -5.45 15.98
N GLN A 149 -25.42 -4.91 14.89
CA GLN A 149 -26.87 -4.91 14.67
C GLN A 149 -27.42 -6.33 14.44
N LEU A 150 -26.71 -7.18 13.70
CA LEU A 150 -27.07 -8.57 13.50
C LEU A 150 -27.05 -9.34 14.84
N THR A 151 -25.98 -9.19 15.60
CA THR A 151 -25.83 -9.85 16.90
C THR A 151 -26.90 -9.42 17.90
N SER A 152 -27.32 -8.16 17.85
CA SER A 152 -28.40 -7.62 18.71
C SER A 152 -29.82 -7.85 18.17
N GLY A 153 -29.96 -8.55 17.03
CA GLY A 153 -31.26 -8.84 16.41
C GLY A 153 -31.96 -7.65 15.75
N LYS A 154 -31.26 -6.51 15.58
CA LYS A 154 -31.81 -5.32 14.93
C LYS A 154 -31.93 -5.45 13.41
N ILE A 155 -31.09 -6.26 12.80
CA ILE A 155 -31.18 -6.61 11.36
C ILE A 155 -31.14 -8.14 11.23
N ASN A 156 -31.63 -8.62 10.09
CA ASN A 156 -31.59 -10.04 9.79
C ASN A 156 -30.35 -10.39 8.94
N ALA A 157 -30.10 -11.69 8.75
CA ALA A 157 -28.94 -12.19 7.98
C ALA A 157 -28.95 -11.70 6.52
N VAL A 158 -30.11 -11.54 5.90
CA VAL A 158 -30.24 -11.05 4.52
C VAL A 158 -29.78 -9.59 4.43
N SER A 159 -30.28 -8.73 5.32
CA SER A 159 -29.87 -7.33 5.39
C SER A 159 -28.37 -7.19 5.67
N TYR A 160 -27.81 -8.04 6.55
CA TYR A 160 -26.39 -8.08 6.82
C TYR A 160 -25.56 -8.47 5.58
N THR A 161 -26.01 -9.47 4.84
CA THR A 161 -25.34 -9.90 3.61
C THR A 161 -25.33 -8.80 2.55
N HIS A 162 -26.45 -8.07 2.39
CA HIS A 162 -26.53 -6.94 1.47
C HIS A 162 -25.58 -5.81 1.86
N LEU A 163 -25.53 -5.44 3.12
CA LEU A 163 -24.60 -4.42 3.63
C LEU A 163 -23.14 -4.81 3.33
N ARG A 164 -22.78 -6.07 3.58
CA ARG A 164 -21.42 -6.57 3.39
C ARG A 164 -21.02 -6.71 1.92
N ALA A 165 -21.94 -7.03 1.04
CA ALA A 165 -21.66 -7.19 -0.41
C ALA A 165 -21.35 -5.86 -1.11
N HIS A 166 -21.66 -4.71 -0.51
CA HIS A 166 -21.45 -3.37 -1.08
C HIS A 166 -20.23 -2.63 -0.51
N GLU A 167 -19.37 -3.33 0.24
CA GLU A 167 -18.11 -2.79 0.77
C GLU A 167 -16.98 -2.72 -0.27
N THR A 168 -17.17 -3.20 -1.47
CA THR A 168 -16.15 -3.28 -2.53
C THR A 168 -16.40 -2.29 -3.65
#